data_d069e987be6d51bd07a480d436d68b5e
#
_entry.id   d069e987be6d51bd07a480d436d68b5e
#
_cell.length_a   1.000
_cell.length_b   1.000
_cell.length_c   1.000
_cell.angle_alpha   90.00
_cell.angle_beta   90.00
_cell.angle_gamma   90.00
#
_symmetry.space_group_name_H-M   'P 1'
#
loop_
_entity.id
_entity.type
_entity.pdbx_description
1 polymer ?
#
loop_
_entity_poly.entity_id
_entity_poly.type
_entity_poly.pdbx_seq_one_letter_code
_entity_poly.pdbx_strand_id
1 'polypeptide(L)'
;VLGLVLSGSQARESMPTVHSDYDVYVVVDDDRTDGTERLEALRTAQLDLAVLPLARFRTRGLPGDPASWDRYAFVHCQVLFDRDGATITRLVRRKAVLDPDEARELTDSSLDAWLNAYYRAMKSHRDGRPELAHLDAAEGMPYLVSALFALHGRVRPYNKYLRWELERFPLGEAHWEAEQLMPRLRRLLVEGDAQTLRDIFADLQRAARAAGHSEIVDSWADHLAQIDPSP
;
A
#
# COMPACT_ATOMS: atom_id res chain seq x y z
N VAL A 1 -15.84 26.22 -2.06
CA VAL A 1 -14.66 25.34 -2.06
C VAL A 1 -13.74 25.74 -0.92
N LEU A 2 -13.31 24.79 -0.12
CA LEU A 2 -12.33 24.96 0.96
C LEU A 2 -10.93 24.53 0.55
N GLY A 3 -10.82 23.53 -0.32
CA GLY A 3 -9.55 23.03 -0.78
C GLY A 3 -9.62 22.31 -2.13
N LEU A 4 -8.46 22.27 -2.81
CA LEU A 4 -8.23 21.47 -4.00
C LEU A 4 -6.95 20.66 -3.82
N VAL A 5 -7.03 19.36 -4.04
CA VAL A 5 -5.88 18.46 -3.90
C VAL A 5 -5.75 17.63 -5.18
N LEU A 6 -4.65 17.82 -5.88
CA LEU A 6 -4.28 17.02 -7.04
C LEU A 6 -3.60 15.73 -6.58
N SER A 7 -4.08 14.61 -7.03
CA SER A 7 -3.51 13.28 -6.76
C SER A 7 -3.15 12.55 -8.06
N GLY A 8 -3.06 11.24 -8.01
CA GLY A 8 -2.82 10.44 -9.21
C GLY A 8 -1.45 10.64 -9.84
N SER A 9 -1.33 10.31 -11.12
CA SER A 9 -0.07 10.40 -11.87
C SER A 9 0.36 11.83 -12.10
N GLN A 10 -0.59 12.77 -12.27
CA GLN A 10 -0.30 14.18 -12.51
C GLN A 10 0.36 14.88 -11.29
N ALA A 11 0.19 14.32 -10.09
CA ALA A 11 0.84 14.85 -8.89
C ALA A 11 2.28 14.32 -8.70
N ARG A 12 2.73 13.35 -9.50
CA ARG A 12 4.00 12.62 -9.34
C ARG A 12 4.94 12.89 -10.49
N GLU A 13 6.16 13.30 -10.14
CA GLU A 13 7.21 13.55 -11.14
C GLU A 13 7.48 12.33 -12.02
N SER A 14 7.59 12.53 -13.32
CA SER A 14 7.88 11.50 -14.33
C SER A 14 6.83 10.38 -14.45
N MET A 15 5.65 10.53 -13.83
CA MET A 15 4.55 9.56 -13.93
C MET A 15 3.46 9.91 -14.96
N PRO A 16 3.22 11.19 -15.31
CA PRO A 16 2.22 11.50 -16.31
C PRO A 16 2.55 10.91 -17.69
N THR A 17 1.52 10.46 -18.37
CA THR A 17 1.55 10.01 -19.77
C THR A 17 0.51 10.79 -20.57
N VAL A 18 0.47 10.60 -21.88
CA VAL A 18 -0.55 11.21 -22.75
C VAL A 18 -1.99 10.75 -22.43
N HIS A 19 -2.11 9.68 -21.65
CA HIS A 19 -3.39 9.12 -21.22
C HIS A 19 -3.72 9.45 -19.76
N SER A 20 -2.87 10.20 -19.05
CA SER A 20 -3.09 10.55 -17.66
C SER A 20 -4.16 11.60 -17.51
N ASP A 21 -5.15 11.30 -16.70
CA ASP A 21 -6.17 12.22 -16.22
C ASP A 21 -5.69 13.04 -15.03
N TYR A 22 -6.45 14.03 -14.65
CA TYR A 22 -6.28 14.82 -13.44
C TYR A 22 -7.24 14.31 -12.38
N ASP A 23 -6.71 13.66 -11.35
CA ASP A 23 -7.46 13.22 -10.18
C ASP A 23 -7.49 14.34 -9.13
N VAL A 24 -8.62 15.00 -8.94
CA VAL A 24 -8.74 16.15 -8.04
C VAL A 24 -9.80 15.94 -6.98
N TYR A 25 -9.40 16.03 -5.70
CA TYR A 25 -10.33 16.18 -4.61
C TYR A 25 -10.72 17.65 -4.47
N VAL A 26 -12.03 17.90 -4.55
CA VAL A 26 -12.63 19.21 -4.30
C VAL A 26 -13.29 19.17 -2.92
N VAL A 27 -12.68 19.84 -1.96
CA VAL A 27 -13.23 19.90 -0.59
C VAL A 27 -14.17 21.09 -0.45
N VAL A 28 -15.40 20.83 -0.05
CA VAL A 28 -16.43 21.85 0.16
C VAL A 28 -16.81 21.96 1.63
N ASP A 29 -17.49 23.05 1.97
CA ASP A 29 -18.04 23.28 3.29
C ASP A 29 -19.16 22.27 3.59
N ASP A 30 -19.22 21.76 4.82
CA ASP A 30 -20.20 20.77 5.24
C ASP A 30 -21.65 21.25 5.10
N ASP A 31 -21.89 22.57 5.28
CA ASP A 31 -23.19 23.20 5.20
C ASP A 31 -23.57 23.66 3.77
N ARG A 32 -22.67 23.50 2.79
CA ARG A 32 -22.85 23.95 1.41
C ARG A 32 -22.76 22.80 0.43
N THR A 33 -23.86 22.05 0.32
CA THR A 33 -24.01 20.99 -0.70
C THR A 33 -24.61 21.51 -2.01
N ASP A 34 -25.21 22.69 -2.00
CA ASP A 34 -25.71 23.37 -3.19
C ASP A 34 -24.54 23.71 -4.14
N GLY A 35 -24.58 23.17 -5.35
CA GLY A 35 -23.53 23.34 -6.36
C GLY A 35 -22.52 22.21 -6.45
N THR A 36 -22.54 21.18 -5.57
CA THR A 36 -21.72 19.97 -5.72
C THR A 36 -22.03 19.24 -7.04
N GLU A 37 -23.31 19.13 -7.41
CA GLU A 37 -23.74 18.55 -8.68
C GLU A 37 -23.13 19.28 -9.91
N ARG A 38 -22.99 20.62 -9.82
CA ARG A 38 -22.34 21.39 -10.90
C ARG A 38 -20.85 21.09 -11.00
N LEU A 39 -20.18 20.87 -9.88
CA LEU A 39 -18.77 20.49 -9.86
C LEU A 39 -18.60 19.07 -10.38
N GLU A 40 -19.45 18.14 -9.97
CA GLU A 40 -19.44 16.75 -10.46
C GLU A 40 -19.73 16.67 -11.97
N ALA A 41 -20.58 17.59 -12.49
CA ALA A 41 -20.87 17.69 -13.93
C ALA A 41 -19.67 18.16 -14.78
N LEU A 42 -18.59 18.67 -14.16
CA LEU A 42 -17.34 19.00 -14.88
C LEU A 42 -16.46 17.78 -15.14
N ARG A 43 -16.85 16.61 -14.65
CA ARG A 43 -16.13 15.36 -14.86
C ARG A 43 -16.03 15.00 -16.34
N THR A 44 -14.83 14.65 -16.78
CA THR A 44 -14.56 14.21 -18.17
C THR A 44 -13.61 13.01 -18.13
N ALA A 45 -13.26 12.48 -19.31
CA ALA A 45 -12.24 11.43 -19.38
C ALA A 45 -10.82 11.91 -18.97
N GLN A 46 -10.57 13.22 -18.99
CA GLN A 46 -9.29 13.82 -18.62
C GLN A 46 -9.31 14.45 -17.21
N LEU A 47 -10.48 14.56 -16.59
CA LEU A 47 -10.65 15.21 -15.28
C LEU A 47 -11.58 14.38 -14.41
N ASP A 48 -11.03 13.71 -13.41
CA ASP A 48 -11.79 13.01 -12.38
C ASP A 48 -11.90 13.88 -11.13
N LEU A 49 -13.13 14.25 -10.77
CA LEU A 49 -13.41 15.08 -9.59
C LEU A 49 -14.09 14.24 -8.50
N ALA A 50 -13.47 14.20 -7.34
CA ALA A 50 -14.08 13.70 -6.12
C ALA A 50 -14.50 14.88 -5.23
N VAL A 51 -15.78 15.29 -5.32
CA VAL A 51 -16.32 16.39 -4.50
C VAL A 51 -16.74 15.85 -3.14
N LEU A 52 -16.14 16.38 -2.08
CA LEU A 52 -16.31 15.86 -0.72
C LEU A 52 -16.58 17.01 0.28
N PRO A 53 -17.59 16.88 1.14
CA PRO A 53 -17.69 17.72 2.35
C PRO A 53 -16.44 17.58 3.22
N LEU A 54 -16.06 18.61 3.93
CA LEU A 54 -14.87 18.61 4.78
C LEU A 54 -14.89 17.48 5.81
N ALA A 55 -16.04 17.17 6.40
CA ALA A 55 -16.22 16.06 7.34
C ALA A 55 -15.84 14.71 6.70
N ARG A 56 -16.29 14.45 5.46
CA ARG A 56 -15.91 13.24 4.71
C ARG A 56 -14.45 13.24 4.30
N PHE A 57 -13.94 14.39 3.87
CA PHE A 57 -12.51 14.52 3.53
C PHE A 57 -11.61 14.24 4.74
N ARG A 58 -12.03 14.60 5.96
CA ARG A 58 -11.26 14.34 7.19
C ARG A 58 -10.96 12.86 7.42
N THR A 59 -11.93 11.98 7.17
CA THR A 59 -11.83 10.54 7.44
C THR A 59 -11.39 9.71 6.24
N ARG A 60 -11.64 10.17 5.01
CA ARG A 60 -11.35 9.42 3.78
C ARG A 60 -9.90 8.92 3.76
N GLY A 61 -9.73 7.64 3.50
CA GLY A 61 -8.44 6.98 3.45
C GLY A 61 -7.83 6.60 4.80
N LEU A 62 -8.43 7.01 5.93
CA LEU A 62 -7.97 6.60 7.26
C LEU A 62 -8.55 5.23 7.68
N PRO A 63 -7.95 4.55 8.66
CA PRO A 63 -8.51 3.30 9.20
C PRO A 63 -9.97 3.45 9.61
N GLY A 64 -10.77 2.43 9.30
CA GLY A 64 -12.21 2.43 9.57
C GLY A 64 -13.07 3.17 8.53
N ASP A 65 -12.49 3.91 7.60
CA ASP A 65 -13.22 4.50 6.48
C ASP A 65 -13.47 3.45 5.38
N PRO A 66 -14.67 3.35 4.79
CA PRO A 66 -14.93 2.44 3.66
C PRO A 66 -14.02 2.66 2.45
N ALA A 67 -13.46 3.87 2.31
CA ALA A 67 -12.48 4.22 1.30
C ALA A 67 -11.04 4.21 1.84
N SER A 68 -10.71 3.38 2.84
CA SER A 68 -9.34 3.25 3.37
C SER A 68 -8.32 2.84 2.32
N TRP A 69 -8.74 2.07 1.29
CA TRP A 69 -7.94 1.72 0.13
C TRP A 69 -7.42 2.94 -0.66
N ASP A 70 -8.07 4.09 -0.54
CA ASP A 70 -7.76 5.33 -1.25
C ASP A 70 -6.62 6.14 -0.57
N ARG A 71 -6.09 5.67 0.55
CA ARG A 71 -5.12 6.41 1.36
C ARG A 71 -3.86 6.83 0.59
N TYR A 72 -3.35 5.96 -0.28
CA TYR A 72 -2.15 6.29 -1.06
C TYR A 72 -2.36 7.47 -2.04
N ALA A 73 -3.60 7.82 -2.37
CA ALA A 73 -3.90 9.03 -3.14
C ALA A 73 -3.38 10.32 -2.48
N PHE A 74 -3.25 10.31 -1.14
CA PHE A 74 -2.74 11.44 -0.36
C PHE A 74 -1.21 11.43 -0.17
N VAL A 75 -0.54 10.34 -0.51
CA VAL A 75 0.92 10.27 -0.54
C VAL A 75 1.40 10.92 -1.84
N HIS A 76 2.33 11.88 -1.75
CA HIS A 76 2.86 12.65 -2.88
C HIS A 76 1.82 13.45 -3.68
N CYS A 77 0.64 13.74 -3.10
CA CYS A 77 -0.32 14.65 -3.71
C CYS A 77 0.10 16.12 -3.55
N GLN A 78 -0.53 17.01 -4.33
CA GLN A 78 -0.29 18.43 -4.30
C GLN A 78 -1.54 19.18 -3.81
N VAL A 79 -1.40 19.98 -2.77
CA VAL A 79 -2.46 20.88 -2.33
C VAL A 79 -2.40 22.13 -3.21
N LEU A 80 -3.32 22.22 -4.17
CA LEU A 80 -3.40 23.33 -5.12
C LEU A 80 -4.06 24.57 -4.52
N PHE A 81 -4.99 24.35 -3.58
CA PHE A 81 -5.69 25.42 -2.88
C PHE A 81 -6.06 24.97 -1.46
N ASP A 82 -5.87 25.86 -0.49
CA ASP A 82 -6.23 25.68 0.92
C ASP A 82 -6.72 27.05 1.42
N ARG A 83 -8.03 27.19 1.63
CA ARG A 83 -8.68 28.49 1.88
C ARG A 83 -8.12 29.20 3.11
N ASP A 84 -7.84 28.46 4.18
CA ASP A 84 -7.28 29.01 5.42
C ASP A 84 -5.74 28.82 5.52
N GLY A 85 -5.13 28.31 4.45
CA GLY A 85 -3.70 28.09 4.34
C GLY A 85 -3.15 26.92 5.17
N ALA A 86 -3.99 26.17 5.88
CA ALA A 86 -3.51 25.15 6.80
C ALA A 86 -4.36 23.88 6.95
N THR A 87 -5.70 23.97 6.88
CA THR A 87 -6.57 22.85 7.25
C THR A 87 -6.43 21.68 6.29
N ILE A 88 -6.52 21.91 4.98
CA ILE A 88 -6.40 20.85 3.98
C ILE A 88 -4.99 20.26 4.00
N THR A 89 -3.99 21.13 4.08
CA THR A 89 -2.57 20.74 4.15
C THR A 89 -2.29 19.83 5.35
N ARG A 90 -2.82 20.16 6.55
CA ARG A 90 -2.67 19.30 7.74
C ARG A 90 -3.34 17.93 7.56
N LEU A 91 -4.56 17.91 7.00
CA LEU A 91 -5.29 16.67 6.74
C LEU A 91 -4.56 15.77 5.76
N VAL A 92 -4.04 16.33 4.67
CA VAL A 92 -3.25 15.59 3.69
C VAL A 92 -1.98 15.02 4.33
N ARG A 93 -1.22 15.82 5.07
CA ARG A 93 0.00 15.35 5.77
C ARG A 93 -0.28 14.21 6.73
N ARG A 94 -1.38 14.28 7.50
CA ARG A 94 -1.80 13.19 8.41
C ARG A 94 -2.07 11.89 7.65
N LYS A 95 -2.71 11.98 6.49
CA LYS A 95 -3.06 10.79 5.67
C LYS A 95 -1.85 10.19 4.97
N ALA A 96 -0.85 11.00 4.65
CA ALA A 96 0.32 10.59 3.88
C ALA A 96 1.28 9.66 4.65
N VAL A 97 1.14 9.55 5.97
CA VAL A 97 2.00 8.72 6.83
C VAL A 97 1.16 7.83 7.73
N LEU A 98 1.71 6.69 8.15
CA LEU A 98 1.15 5.90 9.23
C LEU A 98 1.64 6.47 10.57
N ASP A 99 0.74 6.61 11.55
CA ASP A 99 1.22 6.83 12.92
C ASP A 99 1.83 5.54 13.49
N PRO A 100 2.62 5.61 14.59
CA PRO A 100 3.33 4.43 15.10
C PRO A 100 2.43 3.27 15.49
N ASP A 101 1.28 3.53 16.10
CA ASP A 101 0.36 2.47 16.53
C ASP A 101 -0.31 1.84 15.30
N GLU A 102 -0.75 2.66 14.35
CA GLU A 102 -1.30 2.19 13.08
C GLU A 102 -0.27 1.37 12.28
N ALA A 103 0.98 1.84 12.21
CA ALA A 103 2.06 1.12 11.54
C ALA A 103 2.28 -0.26 12.18
N ARG A 104 2.25 -0.34 13.52
CA ARG A 104 2.39 -1.59 14.26
C ARG A 104 1.24 -2.55 13.95
N GLU A 105 -0.01 -2.11 14.10
CA GLU A 105 -1.20 -2.94 13.86
C GLU A 105 -1.26 -3.43 12.40
N LEU A 106 -0.94 -2.55 11.45
CA LEU A 106 -0.92 -2.91 10.03
C LEU A 106 0.23 -3.88 9.71
N THR A 107 1.38 -3.72 10.35
CA THR A 107 2.51 -4.66 10.21
C THR A 107 2.11 -6.03 10.73
N ASP A 108 1.61 -6.13 11.97
CA ASP A 108 1.25 -7.40 12.60
C ASP A 108 0.19 -8.14 11.79
N SER A 109 -0.90 -7.47 11.42
CA SER A 109 -1.97 -8.08 10.64
C SER A 109 -1.54 -8.49 9.22
N SER A 110 -0.69 -7.69 8.59
CA SER A 110 -0.19 -8.00 7.24
C SER A 110 0.87 -9.11 7.27
N LEU A 111 1.72 -9.18 8.29
CA LEU A 111 2.67 -10.28 8.51
C LEU A 111 1.92 -11.60 8.69
N ASP A 112 0.92 -11.64 9.58
CA ASP A 112 0.13 -12.84 9.83
C ASP A 112 -0.53 -13.35 8.54
N ALA A 113 -1.19 -12.47 7.80
CA ALA A 113 -1.83 -12.82 6.52
C ALA A 113 -0.82 -13.29 5.46
N TRP A 114 0.36 -12.65 5.38
CA TRP A 114 1.44 -13.08 4.49
C TRP A 114 1.98 -14.46 4.90
N LEU A 115 2.24 -14.70 6.18
CA LEU A 115 2.75 -15.99 6.69
C LEU A 115 1.78 -17.12 6.37
N ASN A 116 0.48 -16.90 6.47
CA ASN A 116 -0.52 -17.87 6.05
C ASN A 116 -0.43 -18.19 4.55
N ALA A 117 -0.33 -17.18 3.70
CA ALA A 117 -0.19 -17.39 2.25
C ALA A 117 1.14 -18.09 1.89
N TYR A 118 2.25 -17.67 2.51
CA TYR A 118 3.55 -18.33 2.39
C TYR A 118 3.48 -19.81 2.78
N TYR A 119 2.90 -20.11 3.95
CA TYR A 119 2.73 -21.49 4.41
C TYR A 119 1.92 -22.33 3.42
N ARG A 120 0.81 -21.83 2.88
CA ARG A 120 -0.01 -22.54 1.88
C ARG A 120 0.77 -22.78 0.58
N ALA A 121 1.48 -21.76 0.07
CA ALA A 121 2.31 -21.89 -1.11
C ALA A 121 3.41 -22.96 -0.93
N MET A 122 4.10 -22.93 0.21
CA MET A 122 5.14 -23.92 0.53
C MET A 122 4.58 -25.33 0.76
N LYS A 123 3.37 -25.45 1.31
CA LYS A 123 2.67 -26.76 1.36
C LYS A 123 2.42 -27.33 -0.03
N SER A 124 2.05 -26.52 -0.99
CA SER A 124 1.85 -26.97 -2.37
C SER A 124 3.13 -27.57 -2.93
N HIS A 125 4.30 -26.98 -2.65
CA HIS A 125 5.60 -27.57 -3.00
C HIS A 125 5.87 -28.89 -2.28
N ARG A 126 5.70 -28.91 -0.95
CA ARG A 126 5.90 -30.12 -0.13
C ARG A 126 5.03 -31.29 -0.62
N ASP A 127 3.78 -31.02 -0.97
CA ASP A 127 2.79 -32.02 -1.33
C ASP A 127 2.88 -32.40 -2.84
N GLY A 128 3.92 -31.95 -3.56
CA GLY A 128 4.15 -32.30 -4.97
C GLY A 128 3.21 -31.62 -5.97
N ARG A 129 2.63 -30.48 -5.59
CA ARG A 129 1.73 -29.67 -6.44
C ARG A 129 2.23 -28.23 -6.61
N PRO A 130 3.50 -28.05 -7.04
CA PRO A 130 4.13 -26.72 -7.15
C PRO A 130 3.37 -25.76 -8.10
N GLU A 131 2.60 -26.30 -9.06
CA GLU A 131 1.81 -25.52 -9.99
C GLU A 131 0.69 -24.70 -9.34
N LEU A 132 0.34 -25.00 -8.07
CA LEU A 132 -0.66 -24.25 -7.29
C LEU A 132 -0.03 -23.13 -6.45
N ALA A 133 1.27 -23.19 -6.19
CA ALA A 133 1.94 -22.27 -5.26
C ALA A 133 1.83 -20.81 -5.67
N HIS A 134 1.82 -20.50 -6.97
CA HIS A 134 1.68 -19.12 -7.46
C HIS A 134 0.31 -18.50 -7.13
N LEU A 135 -0.74 -19.30 -6.96
CA LEU A 135 -2.06 -18.79 -6.57
C LEU A 135 -2.05 -18.27 -5.13
N ASP A 136 -1.50 -19.04 -4.20
CA ASP A 136 -1.35 -18.61 -2.80
C ASP A 136 -0.37 -17.45 -2.68
N ALA A 137 0.73 -17.46 -3.45
CA ALA A 137 1.67 -16.35 -3.50
C ALA A 137 1.00 -15.05 -4.01
N ALA A 138 0.12 -15.15 -5.02
CA ALA A 138 -0.64 -14.01 -5.53
C ALA A 138 -1.63 -13.45 -4.49
N GLU A 139 -2.32 -14.31 -3.75
CA GLU A 139 -3.17 -13.88 -2.62
C GLU A 139 -2.35 -13.20 -1.52
N GLY A 140 -1.15 -13.69 -1.25
CA GLY A 140 -0.24 -13.13 -0.24
C GLY A 140 0.39 -11.79 -0.63
N MET A 141 0.51 -11.50 -1.94
CA MET A 141 1.23 -10.32 -2.44
C MET A 141 0.76 -8.98 -1.83
N PRO A 142 -0.54 -8.68 -1.71
CA PRO A 142 -1.01 -7.46 -1.06
C PRO A 142 -0.51 -7.31 0.38
N TYR A 143 -0.47 -8.39 1.12
CA TYR A 143 -0.05 -8.43 2.53
C TYR A 143 1.47 -8.28 2.66
N LEU A 144 2.24 -8.97 1.81
CA LEU A 144 3.69 -8.80 1.74
C LEU A 144 4.08 -7.33 1.57
N VAL A 145 3.51 -6.68 0.53
CA VAL A 145 3.83 -5.27 0.25
C VAL A 145 3.32 -4.35 1.36
N SER A 146 2.14 -4.64 1.95
CA SER A 146 1.63 -3.87 3.09
C SER A 146 2.54 -3.99 4.32
N ALA A 147 2.95 -5.20 4.70
CA ALA A 147 3.88 -5.43 5.81
C ALA A 147 5.20 -4.70 5.59
N LEU A 148 5.76 -4.82 4.38
CA LEU A 148 7.03 -4.18 4.03
C LEU A 148 6.96 -2.65 4.18
N PHE A 149 5.92 -2.00 3.67
CA PHE A 149 5.79 -0.55 3.78
C PHE A 149 5.44 -0.12 5.21
N ALA A 150 4.58 -0.85 5.91
CA ALA A 150 4.19 -0.56 7.28
C ALA A 150 5.37 -0.66 8.27
N LEU A 151 6.29 -1.63 8.09
CA LEU A 151 7.56 -1.74 8.83
C LEU A 151 8.40 -0.46 8.75
N HIS A 152 8.23 0.31 7.67
CA HIS A 152 8.92 1.59 7.47
C HIS A 152 8.03 2.81 7.77
N GLY A 153 6.87 2.62 8.44
CA GLY A 153 5.92 3.69 8.77
C GLY A 153 5.26 4.33 7.54
N ARG A 154 5.26 3.64 6.40
CA ARG A 154 4.80 4.16 5.11
C ARG A 154 3.51 3.52 4.65
N VAL A 155 2.66 4.31 3.99
CA VAL A 155 1.46 3.83 3.32
C VAL A 155 1.85 3.01 2.08
N ARG A 156 1.27 1.81 1.95
CA ARG A 156 1.48 0.95 0.78
C ARG A 156 1.08 1.67 -0.51
N PRO A 157 1.94 1.72 -1.55
CA PRO A 157 1.60 2.29 -2.84
C PRO A 157 0.61 1.42 -3.61
N TYR A 158 -0.14 2.04 -4.53
CA TYR A 158 -0.85 1.29 -5.56
C TYR A 158 0.15 0.55 -6.44
N ASN A 159 -0.22 -0.62 -6.93
CA ASN A 159 0.70 -1.49 -7.68
C ASN A 159 1.37 -0.78 -8.87
N LYS A 160 0.64 0.13 -9.57
CA LYS A 160 1.19 0.90 -10.70
C LYS A 160 2.32 1.86 -10.30
N TYR A 161 2.38 2.26 -9.01
CA TYR A 161 3.41 3.16 -8.50
C TYR A 161 4.50 2.46 -7.69
N LEU A 162 4.38 1.14 -7.46
CA LEU A 162 5.30 0.42 -6.57
C LEU A 162 6.77 0.58 -6.98
N ARG A 163 7.08 0.39 -8.27
CA ARG A 163 8.45 0.56 -8.77
C ARG A 163 8.92 2.01 -8.59
N TRP A 164 8.13 2.98 -9.02
CA TRP A 164 8.44 4.41 -8.89
C TRP A 164 8.68 4.81 -7.43
N GLU A 165 7.86 4.30 -6.52
CA GLU A 165 7.96 4.56 -5.09
C GLU A 165 9.27 4.02 -4.50
N LEU A 166 9.68 2.82 -4.90
CA LEU A 166 10.93 2.20 -4.44
C LEU A 166 12.18 2.87 -5.03
N GLU A 167 12.13 3.30 -6.29
CA GLU A 167 13.23 4.00 -6.96
C GLU A 167 13.43 5.41 -6.39
N ARG A 168 12.35 6.11 -6.10
CA ARG A 168 12.38 7.51 -5.66
C ARG A 168 12.57 7.64 -4.15
N PHE A 169 12.03 6.71 -3.40
CA PHE A 169 12.01 6.68 -1.94
C PHE A 169 12.36 5.27 -1.44
N PRO A 170 13.63 4.85 -1.57
CA PRO A 170 14.05 3.50 -1.18
C PRO A 170 13.79 3.22 0.29
N LEU A 171 13.61 1.95 0.63
CA LEU A 171 13.36 1.47 1.99
C LEU A 171 14.66 1.27 2.81
N GLY A 172 15.80 1.53 2.19
CA GLY A 172 17.10 1.56 2.88
C GLY A 172 17.90 0.25 2.85
N GLU A 173 17.29 -0.88 2.53
CA GLU A 173 17.96 -2.17 2.44
C GLU A 173 18.02 -2.63 0.98
N ALA A 174 19.20 -3.08 0.51
CA ALA A 174 19.45 -3.40 -0.90
C ALA A 174 18.46 -4.41 -1.49
N HIS A 175 18.04 -5.43 -0.73
CA HIS A 175 17.08 -6.44 -1.19
C HIS A 175 15.64 -5.92 -1.35
N TRP A 176 15.33 -4.72 -0.81
CA TRP A 176 14.06 -4.02 -1.00
C TRP A 176 14.10 -2.95 -2.09
N GLU A 177 15.26 -2.69 -2.70
CA GLU A 177 15.37 -1.79 -3.84
C GLU A 177 14.59 -2.33 -5.05
N ALA A 178 14.08 -1.43 -5.89
CA ALA A 178 13.22 -1.79 -7.03
C ALA A 178 13.85 -2.84 -7.95
N GLU A 179 15.16 -2.72 -8.22
CA GLU A 179 15.91 -3.64 -9.11
C GLU A 179 16.02 -5.06 -8.54
N GLN A 180 15.96 -5.22 -7.21
CA GLN A 180 16.01 -6.53 -6.54
C GLN A 180 14.60 -7.06 -6.25
N LEU A 181 13.73 -6.22 -5.73
CA LEU A 181 12.39 -6.65 -5.28
C LEU A 181 11.46 -6.96 -6.45
N MET A 182 11.38 -6.10 -7.48
CA MET A 182 10.40 -6.28 -8.57
C MET A 182 10.56 -7.60 -9.33
N PRO A 183 11.78 -8.08 -9.68
CA PRO A 183 11.97 -9.41 -10.27
C PRO A 183 11.53 -10.54 -9.33
N ARG A 184 11.79 -10.44 -8.02
CA ARG A 184 11.38 -11.44 -7.03
C ARG A 184 9.85 -11.52 -6.94
N LEU A 185 9.15 -10.36 -6.86
CA LEU A 185 7.69 -10.32 -6.86
C LEU A 185 7.10 -10.93 -8.15
N ARG A 186 7.69 -10.62 -9.31
CA ARG A 186 7.26 -11.21 -10.57
C ARG A 186 7.41 -12.73 -10.57
N ARG A 187 8.54 -13.26 -10.06
CA ARG A 187 8.79 -14.71 -9.98
C ARG A 187 7.79 -15.40 -9.05
N LEU A 188 7.43 -14.77 -7.93
CA LEU A 188 6.37 -15.28 -7.05
C LEU A 188 5.03 -15.39 -7.78
N LEU A 189 4.64 -14.33 -8.50
CA LEU A 189 3.34 -14.26 -9.17
C LEU A 189 3.21 -15.23 -10.36
N VAL A 190 4.32 -15.47 -11.07
CA VAL A 190 4.29 -16.27 -12.30
C VAL A 190 4.60 -17.75 -12.03
N GLU A 191 5.54 -18.00 -11.13
CA GLU A 191 6.11 -19.35 -10.92
C GLU A 191 5.79 -19.92 -9.54
N GLY A 192 5.46 -19.06 -8.55
CA GLY A 192 5.33 -19.50 -7.16
C GLY A 192 6.63 -20.14 -6.63
N ASP A 193 7.78 -19.63 -7.09
CA ASP A 193 9.09 -20.24 -6.88
C ASP A 193 9.44 -20.39 -5.40
N ALA A 194 9.70 -21.64 -4.98
CA ALA A 194 9.94 -21.97 -3.57
C ALA A 194 11.19 -21.28 -3.00
N GLN A 195 12.26 -21.13 -3.79
CA GLN A 195 13.46 -20.47 -3.31
C GLN A 195 13.22 -18.98 -3.10
N THR A 196 12.55 -18.32 -4.05
CA THR A 196 12.18 -16.90 -3.93
C THR A 196 11.23 -16.68 -2.74
N LEU A 197 10.29 -17.60 -2.47
CA LEU A 197 9.43 -17.57 -1.29
C LEU A 197 10.25 -17.58 0.00
N ARG A 198 11.22 -18.52 0.12
CA ARG A 198 12.11 -18.60 1.29
C ARG A 198 12.99 -17.36 1.46
N ASP A 199 13.56 -16.86 0.37
CA ASP A 199 14.43 -15.68 0.42
C ASP A 199 13.69 -14.44 0.90
N ILE A 200 12.47 -14.20 0.36
CA ILE A 200 11.63 -13.09 0.80
C ILE A 200 11.19 -13.27 2.25
N PHE A 201 10.81 -14.49 2.63
CA PHE A 201 10.43 -14.78 4.01
C PHE A 201 11.59 -14.50 4.98
N ALA A 202 12.80 -14.96 4.67
CA ALA A 202 13.98 -14.73 5.50
C ALA A 202 14.31 -13.24 5.66
N ASP A 203 14.23 -12.47 4.57
CA ASP A 203 14.47 -11.02 4.61
C ASP A 203 13.39 -10.31 5.45
N LEU A 204 12.12 -10.61 5.19
CA LEU A 204 10.99 -9.98 5.91
C LEU A 204 10.99 -10.36 7.39
N GLN A 205 11.22 -11.63 7.72
CA GLN A 205 11.34 -12.10 9.10
C GLN A 205 12.44 -11.35 9.86
N ARG A 206 13.60 -11.15 9.24
CA ARG A 206 14.71 -10.41 9.84
C ARG A 206 14.32 -8.96 10.12
N ALA A 207 13.70 -8.29 9.15
CA ALA A 207 13.23 -6.93 9.30
C ALA A 207 12.14 -6.81 10.38
N ALA A 208 11.16 -7.72 10.39
CA ALA A 208 10.09 -7.76 11.37
C ALA A 208 10.62 -7.95 12.80
N ARG A 209 11.55 -8.90 13.01
CA ARG A 209 12.18 -9.12 14.32
C ARG A 209 12.97 -7.91 14.79
N ALA A 210 13.74 -7.30 13.90
CA ALA A 210 14.49 -6.08 14.21
C ALA A 210 13.60 -4.90 14.62
N ALA A 211 12.39 -4.83 14.05
CA ALA A 211 11.37 -3.80 14.33
C ALA A 211 10.46 -4.15 15.53
N GLY A 212 10.66 -5.29 16.21
CA GLY A 212 9.92 -5.68 17.42
C GLY A 212 8.63 -6.47 17.17
N HIS A 213 8.48 -7.10 16.00
CA HIS A 213 7.33 -7.94 15.62
C HIS A 213 7.63 -9.45 15.73
N SER A 214 8.52 -9.85 16.65
CA SER A 214 8.92 -11.25 16.84
C SER A 214 7.76 -12.17 17.19
N GLU A 215 6.81 -11.69 17.99
CA GLU A 215 5.67 -12.48 18.47
C GLU A 215 4.84 -13.05 17.32
N ILE A 216 4.56 -12.24 16.29
CA ILE A 216 3.80 -12.69 15.12
C ILE A 216 4.56 -13.78 14.37
N VAL A 217 5.86 -13.62 14.17
CA VAL A 217 6.68 -14.62 13.47
C VAL A 217 6.75 -15.92 14.28
N ASP A 218 6.93 -15.82 15.60
CA ASP A 218 7.05 -16.97 16.50
C ASP A 218 5.74 -17.74 16.62
N SER A 219 4.58 -17.08 16.50
CA SER A 219 3.27 -17.75 16.51
C SER A 219 3.08 -18.74 15.35
N TRP A 220 3.87 -18.62 14.28
CA TRP A 220 3.84 -19.53 13.11
C TRP A 220 4.91 -20.66 13.21
N ALA A 221 5.73 -20.73 14.25
CA ALA A 221 6.87 -21.65 14.33
C ALA A 221 6.48 -23.12 14.07
N ASP A 222 5.42 -23.63 14.70
CA ASP A 222 4.97 -25.01 14.53
C ASP A 222 4.46 -25.30 13.12
N HIS A 223 3.85 -24.32 12.45
CA HIS A 223 3.41 -24.44 11.06
C HIS A 223 4.59 -24.42 10.10
N LEU A 224 5.53 -23.52 10.31
CA LEU A 224 6.73 -23.38 9.48
C LEU A 224 7.63 -24.61 9.56
N ALA A 225 7.74 -25.25 10.73
CA ALA A 225 8.47 -26.51 10.88
C ALA A 225 7.92 -27.66 10.04
N GLN A 226 6.66 -27.60 9.60
CA GLN A 226 6.04 -28.63 8.75
C GLN A 226 6.40 -28.49 7.27
N ILE A 227 6.84 -27.31 6.83
CA ILE A 227 7.12 -27.03 5.40
C ILE A 227 8.61 -26.93 5.10
N ASP A 228 9.43 -26.81 6.11
CA ASP A 228 10.88 -26.84 6.00
C ASP A 228 11.43 -27.75 7.11
N PRO A 229 11.21 -29.09 7.01
CA PRO A 229 11.76 -30.01 7.98
C PRO A 229 13.29 -29.87 7.90
N SER A 230 13.89 -29.35 8.96
CA SER A 230 15.35 -29.41 9.15
C SER A 230 15.79 -30.87 8.97
N PRO A 231 16.88 -31.14 8.21
CA PRO A 231 17.37 -32.50 8.01
C PRO A 231 17.78 -33.16 9.31
#